data_1b2aa6e93f6268c3a0b332a4d3f73bb1
#
_entry.id   1b2aa6e93f6268c3a0b332a4d3f73bb1
#
_cell.length_a   1.000
_cell.length_b   1.000
_cell.length_c   1.000
_cell.angle_alpha   90.00
_cell.angle_beta   90.00
_cell.angle_gamma   90.00
#
_symmetry.space_group_name_H-M   'P 1'
#
loop_
_entity.id
_entity.type
_entity.pdbx_description
1 polymer ?
#
loop_
_entity_poly.entity_id
_entity_poly.type
_entity_poly.pdbx_seq_one_letter_code
_entity_poly.pdbx_strand_id
1 'polypeptide(L)'
;MTPRLKEQYDKVIVGNLQKKFSMKNKLMVPKILKIVLNMGLGADANDKKKLQNCIEDMSLIGGQKPVVTRFKKSISNFKTRKGTAAGAKVTLRKNKMYEFIDRLVNIALPRIKDFRGLSVNGFDKFGNYTFGINEHIIFPEINFDKVDRIRGMDITIQTSGKDKERALALLEAMNFPFIKSKKEKEINWQTMAKTSSIQRNLKRIKLAKKFLKKRVELKKIIKNRKLPLDERFNAQLKLAKLPRNSAKIRIRNRCEITGRPHGVYRKLKVSRIALRELASQGKIPGMTKSSW
;
A
#
# COMPACT_ATOMS: atom_id res chain seq x y z
N MET A 1 14.87 35.11 -7.85
CA MET A 1 14.71 34.57 -6.49
C MET A 1 14.85 33.06 -6.54
N THR A 2 15.49 32.45 -5.55
CA THR A 2 15.59 30.99 -5.44
C THR A 2 14.28 30.46 -4.80
N PRO A 3 13.67 29.38 -5.34
CA PRO A 3 12.47 28.81 -4.76
C PRO A 3 12.71 28.30 -3.34
N ARG A 4 11.74 28.49 -2.45
CA ARG A 4 11.79 28.06 -1.03
C ARG A 4 12.19 26.58 -0.88
N LEU A 5 11.58 25.68 -1.67
CA LEU A 5 11.85 24.25 -1.61
C LEU A 5 13.27 23.90 -2.06
N LYS A 6 13.86 24.68 -2.98
CA LYS A 6 15.26 24.50 -3.40
C LYS A 6 16.22 24.87 -2.27
N GLU A 7 15.98 25.99 -1.58
CA GLU A 7 16.79 26.37 -0.40
C GLU A 7 16.69 25.33 0.72
N GLN A 8 15.49 24.81 0.96
CA GLN A 8 15.29 23.75 1.94
C GLN A 8 16.03 22.47 1.54
N TYR A 9 16.03 22.13 0.25
CA TYR A 9 16.79 21.00 -0.28
C TYR A 9 18.29 21.17 -0.01
N ASP A 10 18.86 22.31 -0.37
CA ASP A 10 20.30 22.57 -0.27
C ASP A 10 20.77 22.66 1.20
N LYS A 11 19.99 23.31 2.09
CA LYS A 11 20.36 23.56 3.49
C LYS A 11 20.10 22.38 4.43
N VAL A 12 18.99 21.67 4.23
CA VAL A 12 18.50 20.67 5.21
C VAL A 12 18.46 19.25 4.62
N ILE A 13 17.82 19.07 3.46
CA ILE A 13 17.52 17.75 2.93
C ILE A 13 18.79 17.00 2.53
N VAL A 14 19.74 17.68 1.89
CA VAL A 14 21.01 17.08 1.47
C VAL A 14 21.77 16.51 2.68
N GLY A 15 21.88 17.24 3.78
CA GLY A 15 22.54 16.78 5.00
C GLY A 15 21.87 15.57 5.65
N ASN A 16 20.54 15.58 5.69
CA ASN A 16 19.76 14.49 6.27
C ASN A 16 19.87 13.20 5.43
N LEU A 17 19.75 13.31 4.10
CA LEU A 17 19.89 12.16 3.20
C LEU A 17 21.32 11.61 3.16
N GLN A 18 22.33 12.49 3.25
CA GLN A 18 23.73 12.07 3.34
C GLN A 18 23.97 11.22 4.57
N LYS A 19 23.44 11.62 5.73
CA LYS A 19 23.52 10.86 6.98
C LYS A 19 22.73 9.55 6.90
N LYS A 20 21.49 9.60 6.40
CA LYS A 20 20.59 8.43 6.30
C LYS A 20 21.18 7.30 5.45
N PHE A 21 21.85 7.62 4.36
CA PHE A 21 22.45 6.63 3.44
C PHE A 21 23.98 6.52 3.54
N SER A 22 24.60 7.13 4.56
CA SER A 22 26.06 7.12 4.80
C SER A 22 26.89 7.45 3.55
N MET A 23 26.46 8.47 2.79
CA MET A 23 27.09 8.84 1.52
C MET A 23 28.35 9.67 1.77
N LYS A 24 29.47 9.27 1.17
CA LYS A 24 30.77 9.98 1.31
C LYS A 24 30.75 11.36 0.67
N ASN A 25 30.05 11.52 -0.48
CA ASN A 25 30.06 12.75 -1.25
C ASN A 25 28.64 13.36 -1.34
N LYS A 26 28.51 14.67 -1.13
CA LYS A 26 27.26 15.43 -1.30
C LYS A 26 26.65 15.32 -2.70
N LEU A 27 27.48 15.19 -3.73
CA LEU A 27 27.02 15.04 -5.13
C LEU A 27 26.32 13.70 -5.41
N MET A 28 26.52 12.69 -4.56
CA MET A 28 25.84 11.40 -4.67
C MET A 28 24.41 11.42 -4.11
N VAL A 29 24.04 12.48 -3.38
CA VAL A 29 22.70 12.62 -2.81
C VAL A 29 21.68 12.73 -3.95
N PRO A 30 20.58 11.98 -3.88
CA PRO A 30 19.54 12.01 -4.91
C PRO A 30 18.92 13.40 -5.01
N LYS A 31 18.76 13.87 -6.27
CA LYS A 31 18.11 15.14 -6.60
C LYS A 31 17.03 14.94 -7.66
N ILE A 32 16.08 15.86 -7.74
CA ILE A 32 15.11 15.87 -8.83
C ILE A 32 15.79 16.46 -10.08
N LEU A 33 15.64 15.79 -11.21
CA LEU A 33 16.23 16.21 -12.49
C LEU A 33 15.26 17.01 -13.34
N LYS A 34 14.03 16.51 -13.46
CA LYS A 34 12.96 17.16 -14.21
C LYS A 34 11.60 16.62 -13.78
N ILE A 35 10.55 17.36 -14.06
CA ILE A 35 9.16 16.94 -13.94
C ILE A 35 8.54 17.01 -15.33
N VAL A 36 7.79 15.98 -15.67
CA VAL A 36 7.06 15.92 -16.92
C VAL A 36 5.58 15.86 -16.60
N LEU A 37 4.85 16.85 -17.10
CA LEU A 37 3.40 16.89 -17.07
C LEU A 37 2.89 16.43 -18.44
N ASN A 38 1.93 15.52 -18.46
CA ASN A 38 1.34 15.03 -19.69
C ASN A 38 -0.18 14.99 -19.56
N MET A 39 -0.87 15.56 -20.52
CA MET A 39 -2.33 15.56 -20.62
C MET A 39 -2.72 14.93 -21.96
N GLY A 40 -3.30 13.72 -21.88
CA GLY A 40 -3.79 13.01 -23.05
C GLY A 40 -5.23 13.41 -23.37
N LEU A 41 -5.51 13.76 -24.62
CA LEU A 41 -6.84 14.16 -25.05
C LEU A 41 -7.64 13.02 -25.70
N GLY A 42 -6.97 11.93 -26.11
CA GLY A 42 -7.62 10.81 -26.77
C GLY A 42 -8.37 11.23 -28.03
N ALA A 43 -9.67 10.92 -28.11
CA ALA A 43 -10.53 11.27 -29.26
C ALA A 43 -10.76 12.79 -29.41
N ASP A 44 -10.73 13.54 -28.32
CA ASP A 44 -10.91 14.99 -28.29
C ASP A 44 -9.73 15.75 -28.93
N ALA A 45 -8.62 15.07 -29.17
CA ALA A 45 -7.42 15.67 -29.82
C ALA A 45 -7.66 16.08 -31.29
N ASN A 46 -8.70 15.58 -31.92
CA ASN A 46 -9.11 15.96 -33.29
C ASN A 46 -9.77 17.34 -33.34
N ASP A 47 -10.30 17.83 -32.22
CA ASP A 47 -10.89 19.15 -32.09
C ASP A 47 -9.82 20.19 -31.74
N LYS A 48 -9.55 21.10 -32.67
CA LYS A 48 -8.53 22.15 -32.51
C LYS A 48 -8.80 23.06 -31.30
N LYS A 49 -10.07 23.38 -31.02
CA LYS A 49 -10.47 24.24 -29.92
C LYS A 49 -10.16 23.57 -28.56
N LYS A 50 -10.52 22.30 -28.42
CA LYS A 50 -10.24 21.52 -27.19
C LYS A 50 -8.73 21.32 -26.97
N LEU A 51 -7.97 21.14 -28.04
CA LEU A 51 -6.51 21.08 -27.98
C LEU A 51 -5.92 22.40 -27.51
N GLN A 52 -6.41 23.54 -28.04
CA GLN A 52 -5.95 24.87 -27.67
C GLN A 52 -6.25 25.16 -26.18
N ASN A 53 -7.45 24.87 -25.70
CA ASN A 53 -7.82 24.99 -24.28
C ASN A 53 -6.88 24.17 -23.39
N CYS A 54 -6.57 22.92 -23.77
CA CYS A 54 -5.61 22.10 -23.04
C CYS A 54 -4.20 22.71 -23.00
N ILE A 55 -3.75 23.33 -24.08
CA ILE A 55 -2.47 24.02 -24.14
C ILE A 55 -2.45 25.22 -23.19
N GLU A 56 -3.53 25.99 -23.17
CA GLU A 56 -3.67 27.14 -22.27
C GLU A 56 -3.68 26.72 -20.79
N ASP A 57 -4.49 25.73 -20.43
CA ASP A 57 -4.55 25.19 -19.08
C ASP A 57 -3.18 24.69 -18.60
N MET A 58 -2.50 23.89 -19.43
CA MET A 58 -1.16 23.40 -19.08
C MET A 58 -0.11 24.51 -19.04
N SER A 59 -0.28 25.56 -19.86
CA SER A 59 0.60 26.73 -19.83
C SER A 59 0.46 27.49 -18.51
N LEU A 60 -0.73 27.65 -17.99
CA LEU A 60 -1.02 28.26 -16.68
C LEU A 60 -0.41 27.44 -15.55
N ILE A 61 -0.64 26.12 -15.54
CA ILE A 61 -0.09 25.21 -14.51
C ILE A 61 1.44 25.19 -14.52
N GLY A 62 2.04 25.03 -15.72
CA GLY A 62 3.49 24.85 -15.86
C GLY A 62 4.29 26.14 -15.91
N GLY A 63 3.66 27.27 -16.13
CA GLY A 63 4.33 28.56 -16.36
C GLY A 63 5.23 28.57 -17.62
N GLN A 64 4.97 27.67 -18.57
CA GLN A 64 5.65 27.63 -19.87
C GLN A 64 4.78 26.93 -20.92
N LYS A 65 4.94 27.32 -22.19
CA LYS A 65 4.17 26.79 -23.32
C LYS A 65 4.41 25.27 -23.47
N PRO A 66 3.35 24.46 -23.51
CA PRO A 66 3.45 23.01 -23.73
C PRO A 66 3.77 22.66 -25.17
N VAL A 67 4.30 21.46 -25.36
CA VAL A 67 4.53 20.86 -26.67
C VAL A 67 3.40 19.89 -26.99
N VAL A 68 2.84 20.01 -28.18
CA VAL A 68 1.81 19.10 -28.68
C VAL A 68 2.44 17.74 -28.97
N THR A 69 1.89 16.69 -28.35
CA THR A 69 2.27 15.31 -28.64
C THR A 69 1.46 14.76 -29.80
N ARG A 70 2.06 13.90 -30.64
CA ARG A 70 1.44 13.34 -31.85
C ARG A 70 1.41 11.82 -31.80
N PHE A 71 0.38 11.22 -32.39
CA PHE A 71 0.26 9.76 -32.49
C PHE A 71 1.36 9.19 -33.40
N LYS A 72 2.02 8.12 -32.94
CA LYS A 72 3.07 7.42 -33.70
C LYS A 72 2.49 6.39 -34.68
N LYS A 73 1.34 5.78 -34.36
CA LYS A 73 0.69 4.73 -35.14
C LYS A 73 -0.79 5.08 -35.35
N SER A 74 -1.36 4.64 -36.48
CA SER A 74 -2.79 4.71 -36.74
C SER A 74 -3.48 3.50 -36.14
N ILE A 75 -4.52 3.70 -35.32
CA ILE A 75 -5.31 2.64 -34.71
C ILE A 75 -6.81 2.95 -34.97
N SER A 76 -7.44 2.11 -35.77
CA SER A 76 -8.83 2.26 -36.20
C SER A 76 -9.81 2.34 -35.04
N ASN A 77 -9.71 1.44 -34.06
CA ASN A 77 -10.61 1.38 -32.91
C ASN A 77 -10.63 2.69 -32.09
N PHE A 78 -9.51 3.39 -32.03
CA PHE A 78 -9.41 4.68 -31.31
C PHE A 78 -9.58 5.90 -32.22
N LYS A 79 -9.94 5.70 -33.48
CA LYS A 79 -10.10 6.77 -34.49
C LYS A 79 -8.85 7.70 -34.58
N THR A 80 -7.66 7.15 -34.37
CA THR A 80 -6.40 7.90 -34.37
C THR A 80 -5.63 7.66 -35.65
N ARG A 81 -4.99 8.71 -36.17
CA ARG A 81 -4.10 8.65 -37.35
C ARG A 81 -2.68 9.07 -37.00
N LYS A 82 -1.69 8.47 -37.63
CA LYS A 82 -0.28 8.86 -37.48
C LYS A 82 -0.11 10.36 -37.78
N GLY A 83 0.59 11.07 -36.90
CA GLY A 83 0.86 12.50 -37.06
C GLY A 83 -0.21 13.44 -36.52
N THR A 84 -1.44 12.98 -36.23
CA THR A 84 -2.45 13.81 -35.59
C THR A 84 -2.10 14.12 -34.14
N ALA A 85 -2.63 15.21 -33.58
CA ALA A 85 -2.43 15.57 -32.18
C ALA A 85 -2.96 14.48 -31.24
N ALA A 86 -2.27 14.23 -30.15
CA ALA A 86 -2.64 13.25 -29.13
C ALA A 86 -2.90 13.90 -27.77
N GLY A 87 -2.28 15.05 -27.52
CA GLY A 87 -2.36 15.77 -26.25
C GLY A 87 -1.26 16.81 -26.14
N ALA A 88 -0.99 17.25 -24.92
CA ALA A 88 0.02 18.24 -24.62
C ALA A 88 0.97 17.74 -23.52
N LYS A 89 2.23 18.19 -23.57
CA LYS A 89 3.28 17.80 -22.62
C LYS A 89 4.13 18.99 -22.25
N VAL A 90 4.45 19.13 -20.96
CA VAL A 90 5.38 20.14 -20.44
C VAL A 90 6.50 19.44 -19.68
N THR A 91 7.73 19.94 -19.85
CA THR A 91 8.89 19.48 -19.07
C THR A 91 9.46 20.63 -18.25
N LEU A 92 9.34 20.52 -16.93
CA LEU A 92 9.82 21.52 -15.98
C LEU A 92 11.20 21.15 -15.46
N ARG A 93 12.08 22.15 -15.34
CA ARG A 93 13.45 22.01 -14.84
C ARG A 93 13.83 23.19 -13.95
N LYS A 94 14.94 23.04 -13.20
CA LYS A 94 15.51 24.09 -12.35
C LYS A 94 14.47 24.73 -11.41
N ASN A 95 14.36 26.04 -11.37
CA ASN A 95 13.51 26.78 -10.45
C ASN A 95 12.02 26.46 -10.64
N LYS A 96 11.52 26.45 -11.89
CA LYS A 96 10.12 26.14 -12.20
C LYS A 96 9.69 24.76 -11.69
N MET A 97 10.60 23.80 -11.68
CA MET A 97 10.35 22.46 -11.15
C MET A 97 10.11 22.48 -9.64
N TYR A 98 10.94 23.20 -8.87
CA TYR A 98 10.77 23.29 -7.42
C TYR A 98 9.52 24.08 -7.01
N GLU A 99 9.22 25.15 -7.73
CA GLU A 99 7.97 25.93 -7.52
C GLU A 99 6.73 25.10 -7.82
N PHE A 100 6.76 24.31 -8.88
CA PHE A 100 5.67 23.40 -9.21
C PHE A 100 5.46 22.34 -8.11
N ILE A 101 6.54 21.74 -7.58
CA ILE A 101 6.43 20.77 -6.47
C ILE A 101 5.83 21.42 -5.23
N ASP A 102 6.26 22.59 -4.88
CA ASP A 102 5.77 23.31 -3.69
C ASP A 102 4.25 23.56 -3.79
N ARG A 103 3.77 24.05 -4.94
CA ARG A 103 2.34 24.21 -5.22
C ARG A 103 1.59 22.88 -5.25
N LEU A 104 2.16 21.87 -5.88
CA LEU A 104 1.57 20.54 -5.97
C LEU A 104 1.32 19.92 -4.59
N VAL A 105 2.36 19.90 -3.74
CA VAL A 105 2.31 19.25 -2.42
C VAL A 105 1.44 20.03 -1.44
N ASN A 106 1.59 21.34 -1.38
CA ASN A 106 0.96 22.15 -0.35
C ASN A 106 -0.43 22.68 -0.73
N ILE A 107 -0.74 22.82 -2.02
CA ILE A 107 -2.00 23.41 -2.49
C ILE A 107 -2.84 22.41 -3.27
N ALA A 108 -2.28 21.79 -4.33
CA ALA A 108 -3.07 20.99 -5.26
C ALA A 108 -3.48 19.63 -4.68
N LEU A 109 -2.56 18.87 -4.09
CA LEU A 109 -2.88 17.54 -3.53
C LEU A 109 -3.93 17.58 -2.42
N PRO A 110 -3.89 18.53 -1.45
CA PRO A 110 -4.94 18.62 -0.43
C PRO A 110 -6.34 18.97 -0.98
N ARG A 111 -6.42 19.56 -2.17
CA ARG A 111 -7.69 19.91 -2.83
C ARG A 111 -8.35 18.72 -3.54
N ILE A 112 -7.65 17.59 -3.70
CA ILE A 112 -8.23 16.38 -4.30
C ILE A 112 -9.30 15.84 -3.35
N LYS A 113 -10.49 15.60 -3.89
CA LYS A 113 -11.59 14.99 -3.15
C LYS A 113 -11.20 13.59 -2.67
N ASP A 114 -11.48 13.30 -1.39
CA ASP A 114 -11.16 12.01 -0.75
C ASP A 114 -9.68 11.60 -0.83
N PHE A 115 -8.76 12.57 -0.80
CA PHE A 115 -7.32 12.30 -0.87
C PHE A 115 -6.84 11.46 0.32
N ARG A 116 -6.29 10.29 0.05
CA ARG A 116 -5.76 9.36 1.08
C ARG A 116 -4.25 9.24 1.08
N GLY A 117 -3.56 9.98 0.23
CA GLY A 117 -2.13 9.92 0.02
C GLY A 117 -1.74 9.25 -1.30
N LEU A 118 -0.47 9.39 -1.66
CA LEU A 118 0.12 8.87 -2.90
C LEU A 118 0.61 7.43 -2.70
N SER A 119 0.39 6.56 -3.70
CA SER A 119 0.82 5.17 -3.64
C SER A 119 2.33 5.04 -3.87
N VAL A 120 3.02 4.26 -3.05
CA VAL A 120 4.45 3.92 -3.23
C VAL A 120 4.71 3.03 -4.45
N ASN A 121 3.66 2.47 -5.07
CA ASN A 121 3.81 1.61 -6.24
C ASN A 121 4.10 2.36 -7.55
N GLY A 122 3.97 3.69 -7.57
CA GLY A 122 4.29 4.53 -8.73
C GLY A 122 5.78 4.70 -9.01
N PHE A 123 6.68 4.13 -8.20
CA PHE A 123 8.12 4.14 -8.46
C PHE A 123 8.53 3.08 -9.47
N ASP A 124 9.37 3.46 -10.42
CA ASP A 124 10.04 2.54 -11.31
C ASP A 124 11.33 1.95 -10.67
N LYS A 125 12.00 1.05 -11.42
CA LYS A 125 13.26 0.43 -10.98
C LYS A 125 14.43 1.42 -10.86
N PHE A 126 14.32 2.56 -11.52
CA PHE A 126 15.37 3.59 -11.57
C PHE A 126 15.13 4.75 -10.60
N GLY A 127 14.11 4.65 -9.76
CA GLY A 127 13.77 5.67 -8.77
C GLY A 127 12.98 6.87 -9.34
N ASN A 128 12.38 6.77 -10.52
CA ASN A 128 11.44 7.79 -10.99
C ASN A 128 10.05 7.50 -10.42
N TYR A 129 9.27 8.53 -10.20
CA TYR A 129 7.94 8.43 -9.63
C TYR A 129 6.89 8.98 -10.59
N THR A 130 5.86 8.19 -10.87
CA THR A 130 4.76 8.61 -11.76
C THR A 130 3.42 8.37 -11.06
N PHE A 131 2.54 9.35 -11.14
CA PHE A 131 1.16 9.25 -10.66
C PHE A 131 0.23 10.09 -11.53
N GLY A 132 -1.04 9.70 -11.58
CA GLY A 132 -2.09 10.41 -12.30
C GLY A 132 -2.97 11.22 -11.35
N ILE A 133 -3.45 12.34 -11.83
CA ILE A 133 -4.48 13.17 -11.22
C ILE A 133 -5.69 13.12 -12.14
N ASN A 134 -6.86 12.85 -11.59
CA ASN A 134 -8.09 12.73 -12.39
C ASN A 134 -8.64 14.09 -12.85
N GLU A 135 -8.38 15.14 -12.08
CA GLU A 135 -8.97 16.46 -12.26
C GLU A 135 -7.88 17.53 -12.23
N HIS A 136 -7.68 18.24 -13.33
CA HIS A 136 -6.70 19.34 -13.39
C HIS A 136 -7.16 20.62 -12.68
N ILE A 137 -8.45 20.73 -12.34
CA ILE A 137 -9.06 21.88 -11.63
C ILE A 137 -8.51 22.08 -10.21
N ILE A 138 -7.84 21.08 -9.65
CA ILE A 138 -7.19 21.19 -8.33
C ILE A 138 -6.13 22.29 -8.26
N PHE A 139 -5.59 22.71 -9.41
CA PHE A 139 -4.61 23.78 -9.50
C PHE A 139 -5.31 25.13 -9.42
N PRO A 140 -4.87 26.04 -8.50
CA PRO A 140 -5.51 27.34 -8.28
C PRO A 140 -5.40 28.30 -9.48
N GLU A 141 -4.47 28.02 -10.39
CA GLU A 141 -4.25 28.83 -11.60
C GLU A 141 -5.34 28.67 -12.66
N ILE A 142 -6.16 27.62 -12.51
CA ILE A 142 -7.24 27.32 -13.45
C ILE A 142 -8.55 27.91 -12.94
N ASN A 143 -9.19 28.70 -13.79
CA ASN A 143 -10.53 29.21 -13.52
C ASN A 143 -11.57 28.18 -13.96
N PHE A 144 -12.38 27.70 -13.00
CA PHE A 144 -13.43 26.69 -13.23
C PHE A 144 -14.41 27.08 -14.33
N ASP A 145 -14.80 28.35 -14.41
CA ASP A 145 -15.80 28.85 -15.35
C ASP A 145 -15.34 28.81 -16.83
N LYS A 146 -14.00 28.74 -17.05
CA LYS A 146 -13.41 28.68 -18.38
C LYS A 146 -13.11 27.26 -18.87
N VAL A 147 -13.23 26.27 -17.98
CA VAL A 147 -12.92 24.87 -18.30
C VAL A 147 -14.06 24.26 -19.11
N ASP A 148 -13.77 23.82 -20.33
CA ASP A 148 -14.71 23.13 -21.21
C ASP A 148 -14.95 21.68 -20.77
N ARG A 149 -13.94 21.01 -20.22
CA ARG A 149 -14.01 19.63 -19.75
C ARG A 149 -12.97 19.34 -18.70
N ILE A 150 -13.34 18.60 -17.67
CA ILE A 150 -12.40 18.05 -16.67
C ILE A 150 -11.50 17.01 -17.34
N ARG A 151 -10.18 17.19 -17.21
CA ARG A 151 -9.17 16.31 -17.81
C ARG A 151 -8.23 15.76 -16.74
N GLY A 152 -7.83 14.51 -16.92
CA GLY A 152 -6.77 13.91 -16.14
C GLY A 152 -5.41 14.35 -16.62
N MET A 153 -4.42 14.31 -15.70
CA MET A 153 -3.04 14.66 -15.99
C MET A 153 -2.09 13.67 -15.32
N ASP A 154 -1.09 13.22 -16.06
CA ASP A 154 -0.01 12.40 -15.53
C ASP A 154 1.18 13.27 -15.14
N ILE A 155 1.70 13.05 -13.94
CA ILE A 155 2.87 13.73 -13.41
C ILE A 155 3.98 12.72 -13.21
N THR A 156 5.09 12.88 -13.93
CA THR A 156 6.28 12.05 -13.80
C THR A 156 7.42 12.86 -13.22
N ILE A 157 7.94 12.47 -12.07
CA ILE A 157 9.08 13.08 -11.40
C ILE A 157 10.29 12.19 -11.65
N GLN A 158 11.25 12.71 -12.39
CA GLN A 158 12.52 12.01 -12.63
C GLN A 158 13.54 12.43 -11.59
N THR A 159 14.13 11.44 -10.91
CA THR A 159 15.16 11.65 -9.91
C THR A 159 16.51 11.10 -10.36
N SER A 160 17.58 11.50 -9.70
CA SER A 160 18.92 10.91 -9.88
C SER A 160 19.19 9.74 -8.94
N GLY A 161 18.19 9.38 -8.10
CA GLY A 161 18.28 8.19 -7.24
C GLY A 161 18.23 6.94 -8.11
N LYS A 162 19.26 6.10 -8.06
CA LYS A 162 19.31 4.86 -8.84
C LYS A 162 18.37 3.78 -8.31
N ASP A 163 17.86 3.98 -7.07
CA ASP A 163 17.08 3.00 -6.34
C ASP A 163 15.77 3.62 -5.84
N LYS A 164 14.73 2.79 -5.75
CA LYS A 164 13.42 3.18 -5.22
C LYS A 164 13.50 3.77 -3.81
N GLU A 165 14.31 3.18 -2.92
CA GLU A 165 14.43 3.62 -1.52
C GLU A 165 15.01 5.03 -1.39
N ARG A 166 16.04 5.34 -2.18
CA ARG A 166 16.66 6.66 -2.20
C ARG A 166 15.73 7.73 -2.76
N ALA A 167 15.00 7.39 -3.82
CA ALA A 167 14.02 8.29 -4.42
C ALA A 167 12.82 8.53 -3.49
N LEU A 168 12.32 7.48 -2.82
CA LEU A 168 11.26 7.61 -1.82
C LEU A 168 11.68 8.53 -0.67
N ALA A 169 12.87 8.31 -0.11
CA ALA A 169 13.39 9.14 0.97
C ALA A 169 13.58 10.61 0.56
N LEU A 170 13.97 10.88 -0.71
CA LEU A 170 14.05 12.23 -1.25
C LEU A 170 12.67 12.90 -1.29
N LEU A 171 11.65 12.22 -1.83
CA LEU A 171 10.31 12.79 -1.96
C LEU A 171 9.62 12.92 -0.60
N GLU A 172 9.85 11.98 0.34
CA GLU A 172 9.38 12.11 1.73
C GLU A 172 9.98 13.34 2.43
N ALA A 173 11.28 13.60 2.21
CA ALA A 173 11.94 14.78 2.75
C ALA A 173 11.42 16.10 2.14
N MET A 174 10.81 16.03 0.94
CA MET A 174 10.09 17.15 0.30
C MET A 174 8.59 17.19 0.65
N ASN A 175 8.18 16.51 1.71
CA ASN A 175 6.80 16.46 2.24
C ASN A 175 5.76 15.85 1.30
N PHE A 176 6.14 14.99 0.36
CA PHE A 176 5.15 14.24 -0.42
C PHE A 176 4.31 13.34 0.50
N PRO A 177 2.98 13.44 0.43
CA PRO A 177 2.07 12.69 1.29
C PRO A 177 1.92 11.24 0.80
N PHE A 178 2.95 10.42 0.95
CA PHE A 178 2.83 9.00 0.67
C PHE A 178 1.94 8.31 1.69
N ILE A 179 1.12 7.40 1.21
CA ILE A 179 0.47 6.43 2.10
C ILE A 179 1.62 5.68 2.77
N LYS A 180 1.84 5.96 4.06
CA LYS A 180 2.76 5.13 4.84
C LYS A 180 2.23 3.73 4.67
N SER A 181 2.91 2.92 3.86
CA SER A 181 2.69 1.49 3.85
C SER A 181 2.79 1.13 5.32
N LYS A 182 1.66 0.78 5.93
CA LYS A 182 1.71 0.02 7.19
C LYS A 182 2.76 -1.00 6.84
N LYS A 183 3.96 -0.87 7.47
CA LYS A 183 5.19 -1.67 7.26
C LYS A 183 4.79 -2.91 6.51
N GLU A 184 5.36 -3.23 5.35
CA GLU A 184 5.02 -4.45 4.64
C GLU A 184 4.71 -5.44 5.72
N LYS A 185 3.42 -5.58 6.01
CA LYS A 185 3.03 -6.67 6.87
C LYS A 185 3.49 -7.79 5.98
N GLU A 186 4.60 -8.41 6.34
CA GLU A 186 4.94 -9.75 5.91
C GLU A 186 3.62 -10.37 5.64
N ILE A 187 3.35 -10.74 4.37
CA ILE A 187 2.03 -11.12 3.87
C ILE A 187 1.38 -11.86 5.02
N ASN A 188 0.48 -11.17 5.71
CA ASN A 188 0.06 -11.65 7.01
C ASN A 188 -0.96 -12.71 6.67
N TRP A 189 -0.47 -13.92 6.42
CA TRP A 189 -1.24 -15.16 6.24
C TRP A 189 -2.31 -15.34 7.33
N GLN A 190 -2.18 -14.54 8.40
CA GLN A 190 -3.11 -14.46 9.53
C GLN A 190 -4.51 -13.93 9.15
N THR A 191 -4.69 -13.40 7.95
CA THR A 191 -5.95 -12.74 7.58
C THR A 191 -7.04 -13.66 7.03
N MET A 192 -6.79 -14.96 6.84
CA MET A 192 -7.84 -15.89 6.40
C MET A 192 -8.90 -16.17 7.47
N ALA A 193 -8.58 -16.02 8.74
CA ALA A 193 -9.52 -16.16 9.84
C ALA A 193 -9.71 -14.84 10.59
N LYS A 194 -10.97 -14.51 10.93
CA LYS A 194 -11.25 -13.32 11.75
C LYS A 194 -10.43 -13.37 13.04
N THR A 195 -9.74 -12.29 13.39
CA THR A 195 -8.93 -12.16 14.61
C THR A 195 -9.73 -12.50 15.87
N SER A 196 -11.03 -12.13 15.91
CA SER A 196 -11.94 -12.49 16.99
C SER A 196 -12.07 -14.00 17.20
N SER A 197 -12.04 -14.81 16.14
CA SER A 197 -12.12 -16.26 16.22
C SER A 197 -10.83 -16.89 16.78
N ILE A 198 -9.68 -16.32 16.44
CA ILE A 198 -8.37 -16.73 16.97
C ILE A 198 -8.28 -16.37 18.44
N GLN A 199 -8.61 -15.14 18.82
CA GLN A 199 -8.58 -14.68 20.22
C GLN A 199 -9.54 -15.47 21.11
N ARG A 200 -10.73 -15.78 20.60
CA ARG A 200 -11.69 -16.64 21.31
C ARG A 200 -11.13 -18.04 21.57
N ASN A 201 -10.41 -18.61 20.61
CA ASN A 201 -9.77 -19.92 20.79
C ASN A 201 -8.60 -19.86 21.78
N LEU A 202 -7.77 -18.82 21.74
CA LEU A 202 -6.71 -18.59 22.72
C LEU A 202 -7.25 -18.44 24.15
N LYS A 203 -8.36 -17.70 24.33
CA LYS A 203 -9.07 -17.60 25.61
C LYS A 203 -9.53 -18.96 26.12
N ARG A 204 -10.07 -19.83 25.22
CA ARG A 204 -10.47 -21.20 25.57
C ARG A 204 -9.27 -22.04 26.01
N ILE A 205 -8.13 -21.94 25.32
CA ILE A 205 -6.89 -22.64 25.67
C ILE A 205 -6.41 -22.24 27.08
N LYS A 206 -6.38 -20.91 27.35
CA LYS A 206 -5.99 -20.38 28.67
C LYS A 206 -6.91 -20.88 29.78
N LEU A 207 -8.23 -20.81 29.57
CA LEU A 207 -9.21 -21.30 30.55
C LEU A 207 -9.15 -22.82 30.73
N ALA A 208 -8.97 -23.58 29.66
CA ALA A 208 -8.83 -25.04 29.77
C ALA A 208 -7.59 -25.44 30.57
N LYS A 209 -6.44 -24.76 30.38
CA LYS A 209 -5.23 -24.99 31.20
C LYS A 209 -5.49 -24.65 32.67
N LYS A 210 -6.11 -23.49 32.96
CA LYS A 210 -6.39 -23.05 34.34
C LYS A 210 -7.26 -24.03 35.11
N PHE A 211 -8.30 -24.58 34.49
CA PHE A 211 -9.26 -25.47 35.14
C PHE A 211 -8.98 -26.95 34.90
N LEU A 212 -7.85 -27.33 34.30
CA LEU A 212 -7.52 -28.70 33.93
C LEU A 212 -7.55 -29.63 35.18
N LYS A 213 -6.79 -29.28 36.23
CA LYS A 213 -6.66 -30.08 37.46
C LYS A 213 -8.03 -30.31 38.08
N LYS A 214 -8.77 -29.25 38.36
CA LYS A 214 -10.13 -29.33 38.95
C LYS A 214 -11.11 -30.18 38.13
N ARG A 215 -11.07 -30.09 36.80
CA ARG A 215 -11.92 -30.90 35.91
C ARG A 215 -11.53 -32.37 35.91
N VAL A 216 -10.24 -32.69 36.01
CA VAL A 216 -9.78 -34.08 36.06
C VAL A 216 -10.17 -34.72 37.38
N GLU A 217 -10.00 -34.03 38.51
CA GLU A 217 -10.43 -34.49 39.85
C GLU A 217 -11.92 -34.75 39.92
N LEU A 218 -12.75 -33.77 39.55
CA LEU A 218 -14.20 -33.92 39.54
C LEU A 218 -14.65 -35.07 38.62
N LYS A 219 -14.05 -35.25 37.45
CA LYS A 219 -14.34 -36.37 36.57
C LYS A 219 -13.92 -37.73 37.14
N LYS A 220 -12.83 -37.80 37.90
CA LYS A 220 -12.43 -39.02 38.61
C LYS A 220 -13.48 -39.44 39.63
N ILE A 221 -13.99 -38.48 40.46
CA ILE A 221 -15.04 -38.70 41.43
C ILE A 221 -16.33 -39.20 40.75
N ILE A 222 -16.77 -38.52 39.67
CA ILE A 222 -17.99 -38.87 38.93
C ILE A 222 -17.89 -40.29 38.34
N LYS A 223 -16.73 -40.70 37.85
CA LYS A 223 -16.52 -42.01 37.24
C LYS A 223 -16.36 -43.13 38.26
N ASN A 224 -16.03 -42.85 39.49
CA ASN A 224 -15.86 -43.85 40.52
C ASN A 224 -17.20 -44.38 41.00
N ARG A 225 -17.56 -45.61 40.61
CA ARG A 225 -18.82 -46.26 40.96
C ARG A 225 -18.89 -46.74 42.41
N LYS A 226 -17.73 -46.79 43.11
CA LYS A 226 -17.67 -47.22 44.53
C LYS A 226 -18.08 -46.10 45.48
N LEU A 227 -18.16 -44.85 45.04
CA LEU A 227 -18.60 -43.72 45.84
C LEU A 227 -20.13 -43.62 45.91
N PRO A 228 -20.69 -43.09 47.00
CA PRO A 228 -22.14 -42.88 47.16
C PRO A 228 -22.68 -41.94 46.10
N LEU A 229 -23.94 -42.07 45.77
CA LEU A 229 -24.61 -41.36 44.70
C LEU A 229 -24.59 -39.84 44.93
N ASP A 230 -24.75 -39.40 46.16
CA ASP A 230 -24.81 -38.00 46.57
C ASP A 230 -23.48 -37.26 46.32
N GLU A 231 -22.37 -37.90 46.64
CA GLU A 231 -21.04 -37.32 46.36
C GLU A 231 -20.77 -37.17 44.85
N ARG A 232 -21.17 -38.16 44.07
CA ARG A 232 -21.03 -38.14 42.61
C ARG A 232 -21.92 -37.06 41.99
N PHE A 233 -23.16 -36.90 42.50
CA PHE A 233 -24.08 -35.87 42.07
C PHE A 233 -23.54 -34.45 42.40
N ASN A 234 -23.07 -34.26 43.64
CA ASN A 234 -22.44 -33.02 44.07
C ASN A 234 -21.19 -32.67 43.22
N ALA A 235 -20.38 -33.66 42.86
CA ALA A 235 -19.25 -33.46 41.96
C ALA A 235 -19.68 -33.05 40.53
N GLN A 236 -20.80 -33.59 40.07
CA GLN A 236 -21.38 -33.23 38.77
C GLN A 236 -21.92 -31.79 38.75
N LEU A 237 -22.58 -31.36 39.81
CA LEU A 237 -23.03 -29.98 39.99
C LEU A 237 -21.82 -29.00 40.01
N LYS A 238 -20.77 -29.35 40.76
CA LYS A 238 -19.53 -28.58 40.77
C LYS A 238 -18.87 -28.50 39.38
N LEU A 239 -18.87 -29.59 38.59
CA LEU A 239 -18.36 -29.62 37.22
C LEU A 239 -19.20 -28.75 36.27
N ALA A 240 -20.53 -28.69 36.46
CA ALA A 240 -21.46 -27.88 35.67
C ALA A 240 -21.27 -26.38 35.95
N LYS A 241 -20.98 -26.00 37.22
CA LYS A 241 -20.68 -24.59 37.60
C LYS A 241 -19.38 -24.05 37.02
N LEU A 242 -18.47 -24.91 36.51
CA LEU A 242 -17.22 -24.43 35.89
C LEU A 242 -17.48 -23.72 34.54
N PRO A 243 -16.67 -22.69 34.19
CA PRO A 243 -16.86 -21.95 32.95
C PRO A 243 -16.94 -22.86 31.72
N ARG A 244 -17.99 -22.70 30.93
CA ARG A 244 -18.25 -23.50 29.71
C ARG A 244 -17.03 -23.55 28.75
N ASN A 245 -16.28 -22.43 28.62
CA ASN A 245 -15.10 -22.31 27.75
C ASN A 245 -13.85 -22.99 28.32
N SER A 246 -13.87 -23.54 29.54
CA SER A 246 -12.78 -24.31 30.12
C SER A 246 -12.76 -25.79 29.70
N ALA A 247 -13.72 -26.22 28.89
CA ALA A 247 -13.79 -27.61 28.41
C ALA A 247 -12.85 -27.79 27.19
N LYS A 248 -11.97 -28.83 27.25
CA LYS A 248 -10.97 -29.13 26.17
C LYS A 248 -11.64 -29.39 24.82
N ILE A 249 -12.84 -29.95 24.79
CA ILE A 249 -13.63 -30.26 23.59
C ILE A 249 -13.92 -29.02 22.74
N ARG A 250 -14.01 -27.84 23.37
CA ARG A 250 -14.30 -26.58 22.69
C ARG A 250 -13.09 -25.90 22.03
N ILE A 251 -11.90 -26.44 22.27
CA ILE A 251 -10.67 -25.95 21.63
C ILE A 251 -10.62 -26.55 20.23
N ARG A 252 -10.47 -25.68 19.23
CA ARG A 252 -10.26 -26.10 17.84
C ARG A 252 -8.78 -26.00 17.49
N ASN A 253 -8.27 -27.01 16.79
CA ASN A 253 -6.95 -26.94 16.15
C ASN A 253 -7.04 -25.92 15.03
N ARG A 254 -6.17 -24.94 15.05
CA ARG A 254 -6.07 -23.89 14.03
C ARG A 254 -4.65 -23.82 13.51
N CYS A 255 -4.52 -23.45 12.24
CA CYS A 255 -3.23 -23.14 11.66
C CYS A 255 -2.57 -21.97 12.43
N GLU A 256 -1.33 -22.12 12.85
CA GLU A 256 -0.60 -21.06 13.56
C GLU A 256 -0.36 -19.84 12.67
N ILE A 257 -0.21 -20.04 11.35
CA ILE A 257 0.07 -18.99 10.38
C ILE A 257 -1.22 -18.30 9.93
N THR A 258 -2.22 -19.07 9.41
CA THR A 258 -3.42 -18.51 8.77
C THR A 258 -4.65 -18.46 9.67
N GLY A 259 -4.60 -19.09 10.85
CA GLY A 259 -5.76 -19.21 11.77
C GLY A 259 -6.89 -20.12 11.26
N ARG A 260 -6.76 -20.74 10.09
CA ARG A 260 -7.78 -21.62 9.49
C ARG A 260 -8.06 -22.83 10.38
N PRO A 261 -9.34 -23.18 10.66
CA PRO A 261 -9.69 -24.30 11.54
C PRO A 261 -9.86 -25.66 10.83
N HIS A 262 -9.79 -25.66 9.48
CA HIS A 262 -10.00 -26.86 8.66
C HIS A 262 -8.72 -27.26 7.94
N GLY A 263 -8.51 -28.57 7.73
CA GLY A 263 -7.36 -29.12 7.01
C GLY A 263 -6.04 -28.76 7.69
N VAL A 264 -5.95 -28.88 9.02
CA VAL A 264 -4.76 -28.58 9.80
C VAL A 264 -4.01 -29.84 10.14
N TYR A 265 -2.75 -29.91 9.74
CA TYR A 265 -1.85 -31.01 10.13
C TYR A 265 -1.40 -30.81 11.57
N ARG A 266 -1.79 -31.77 12.46
CA ARG A 266 -1.55 -31.64 13.92
C ARG A 266 -0.07 -31.58 14.29
N LYS A 267 0.77 -32.36 13.62
CA LYS A 267 2.23 -32.37 13.88
C LYS A 267 2.87 -31.02 13.60
N LEU A 268 2.55 -30.40 12.46
CA LEU A 268 3.14 -29.15 11.99
C LEU A 268 2.32 -27.93 12.41
N LYS A 269 1.09 -28.14 12.93
CA LYS A 269 0.13 -27.08 13.29
C LYS A 269 -0.17 -26.08 12.17
N VAL A 270 -0.03 -26.51 10.92
CA VAL A 270 -0.18 -25.69 9.71
C VAL A 270 -1.33 -26.23 8.86
N SER A 271 -2.05 -25.35 8.17
CA SER A 271 -3.12 -25.75 7.25
C SER A 271 -2.54 -26.33 5.94
N ARG A 272 -3.33 -27.16 5.23
CA ARG A 272 -2.92 -27.78 3.94
C ARG A 272 -2.45 -26.75 2.91
N ILE A 273 -3.06 -25.54 2.90
CA ILE A 273 -2.70 -24.47 1.97
C ILE A 273 -1.33 -23.90 2.35
N ALA A 274 -1.17 -23.46 3.61
CA ALA A 274 0.09 -22.91 4.08
C ALA A 274 1.22 -23.94 4.04
N LEU A 275 0.92 -25.23 4.27
CA LEU A 275 1.89 -26.30 4.14
C LEU A 275 2.43 -26.42 2.69
N ARG A 276 1.52 -26.40 1.70
CA ARG A 276 1.90 -26.47 0.28
C ARG A 276 2.78 -25.28 -0.13
N GLU A 277 2.42 -24.09 0.31
CA GLU A 277 3.17 -22.87 -0.01
C GLU A 277 4.55 -22.84 0.66
N LEU A 278 4.64 -23.21 1.93
CA LEU A 278 5.93 -23.32 2.63
C LEU A 278 6.83 -24.41 2.04
N ALA A 279 6.24 -25.53 1.62
CA ALA A 279 6.97 -26.62 0.95
C ALA A 279 7.50 -26.19 -0.43
N SER A 280 6.67 -25.47 -1.23
CA SER A 280 7.10 -24.94 -2.53
C SER A 280 8.16 -23.85 -2.42
N GLN A 281 8.23 -23.15 -1.29
CA GLN A 281 9.30 -22.17 -0.99
C GLN A 281 10.56 -22.81 -0.38
N GLY A 282 10.59 -24.14 -0.23
CA GLY A 282 11.73 -24.84 0.39
C GLY A 282 11.92 -24.59 1.90
N LYS A 283 10.90 -24.01 2.59
CA LYS A 283 10.99 -23.67 4.02
C LYS A 283 10.75 -24.87 4.96
N ILE A 284 10.32 -26.01 4.44
CA ILE A 284 10.11 -27.23 5.21
C ILE A 284 11.09 -28.28 4.68
N PRO A 285 12.12 -28.63 5.46
CA PRO A 285 13.10 -29.63 5.03
C PRO A 285 12.45 -31.02 4.87
N GLY A 286 12.89 -31.78 3.89
CA GLY A 286 12.41 -33.14 3.64
C GLY A 286 11.05 -33.25 2.97
N MET A 287 10.44 -32.14 2.54
CA MET A 287 9.19 -32.18 1.76
C MET A 287 9.45 -31.92 0.28
N THR A 288 9.09 -32.88 -0.55
CA THR A 288 9.08 -32.77 -2.00
C THR A 288 7.66 -32.76 -2.51
N LYS A 289 7.40 -32.04 -3.59
CA LYS A 289 6.10 -32.03 -4.28
C LYS A 289 5.96 -33.32 -5.09
N SER A 290 4.92 -34.12 -4.83
CA SER A 290 4.67 -35.39 -5.51
C SER A 290 3.84 -35.26 -6.78
N SER A 291 3.17 -34.11 -6.99
CA SER A 291 2.39 -33.82 -8.20
C SER A 291 2.63 -32.41 -8.68
N TRP A 292 2.65 -32.23 -9.97
CA TRP A 292 2.86 -30.92 -10.63
C TRP A 292 1.56 -30.20 -10.91
#